data_f1d5d219e278a2be25e13f242108e6d0
#
_entry.id   f1d5d219e278a2be25e13f242108e6d0
#
_cell.length_a   1.000
_cell.length_b   1.000
_cell.length_c   1.000
_cell.angle_alpha   90.00
_cell.angle_beta   90.00
_cell.angle_gamma   90.00
#
_symmetry.space_group_name_H-M   'P 1'
#
loop_
_entity.id
_entity.type
_entity.pdbx_description
1 polymer ?
#
loop_
_entity_poly.entity_id
_entity_poly.type
_entity_poly.pdbx_seq_one_letter_code
_entity_poly.pdbx_strand_id
1 'polypeptide(L)'
;MLGQVNILCAMRDRGTAQQVKQALDDGERCTVQIVTDGRKALAYSRRTAPDILVIDAVLPGMDGLGVVDGLREMLGDRMPRVIGGAMLPLAEEGFLRRGAHAVLSVPWDGEKLEAELRVQMEQIDRFVDWEAADAPYRQACVLLAEMGMQERLKGFTYLAWAAALAYENEARLFAVGRRLYQPVAQRFGTTPQSVERLIRHAVESTMDAAQVRGVYGQFGNTIDPARGKPTNAQVMGMLVQRMRVAS
;
A
#
# COMPACT_ATOMS: atom_id res chain seq x y z
N MET A 1 -11.85 8.43 5.27
CA MET A 1 -12.21 7.68 4.05
C MET A 1 -11.10 6.67 3.81
N LEU A 2 -11.44 5.40 3.80
CA LEU A 2 -10.54 4.30 3.45
C LEU A 2 -10.01 4.54 2.03
N GLY A 3 -8.75 4.27 1.77
CA GLY A 3 -8.16 4.45 0.44
C GLY A 3 -8.86 3.54 -0.56
N GLN A 4 -9.65 4.12 -1.45
CA GLN A 4 -10.39 3.41 -2.49
C GLN A 4 -9.40 2.79 -3.49
N VAL A 5 -9.58 1.50 -3.79
CA VAL A 5 -8.80 0.81 -4.84
C VAL A 5 -9.45 1.07 -6.19
N ASN A 6 -8.69 1.62 -7.13
CA ASN A 6 -9.15 1.91 -8.48
C ASN A 6 -8.65 0.84 -9.44
N ILE A 7 -9.56 0.05 -10.01
CA ILE A 7 -9.26 -0.98 -11.00
C ILE A 7 -9.66 -0.46 -12.38
N LEU A 8 -8.74 -0.56 -13.33
CA LEU A 8 -9.03 -0.33 -14.75
C LEU A 8 -9.02 -1.67 -15.50
N CYS A 9 -10.15 -2.06 -16.07
CA CYS A 9 -10.28 -3.20 -16.97
C CYS A 9 -10.22 -2.70 -18.42
N ALA A 10 -9.09 -2.89 -19.09
CA ALA A 10 -8.87 -2.61 -20.49
C ALA A 10 -8.96 -3.91 -21.30
N MET A 11 -10.17 -4.35 -21.61
CA MET A 11 -10.41 -5.65 -22.22
C MET A 11 -11.55 -5.61 -23.24
N ARG A 12 -11.47 -6.51 -24.26
CA ARG A 12 -12.49 -6.60 -25.31
C ARG A 12 -13.73 -7.32 -24.82
N ASP A 13 -13.55 -8.28 -23.93
CA ASP A 13 -14.65 -9.02 -23.31
C ASP A 13 -15.36 -8.18 -22.26
N ARG A 14 -16.40 -7.49 -22.72
CA ARG A 14 -17.26 -6.68 -21.85
C ARG A 14 -18.07 -7.52 -20.85
N GLY A 15 -18.38 -8.78 -21.19
CA GLY A 15 -19.13 -9.67 -20.32
C GLY A 15 -18.35 -9.95 -19.04
N THR A 16 -17.14 -10.46 -19.19
CA THR A 16 -16.25 -10.72 -18.04
C THR A 16 -15.90 -9.43 -17.29
N ALA A 17 -15.62 -8.32 -18.00
CA ALA A 17 -15.37 -7.04 -17.34
C ALA A 17 -16.56 -6.57 -16.48
N GLN A 18 -17.79 -6.78 -16.95
CA GLN A 18 -18.99 -6.41 -16.22
C GLN A 18 -19.25 -7.33 -15.03
N GLN A 19 -18.96 -8.64 -15.13
CA GLN A 19 -19.01 -9.58 -14.00
C GLN A 19 -18.05 -9.13 -12.88
N VAL A 20 -16.80 -8.83 -13.22
CA VAL A 20 -15.81 -8.31 -12.27
C VAL A 20 -16.29 -7.02 -11.62
N LYS A 21 -16.84 -6.10 -12.42
CA LYS A 21 -17.39 -4.86 -11.89
C LYS A 21 -18.53 -5.11 -10.91
N GLN A 22 -19.46 -5.99 -11.21
CA GLN A 22 -20.56 -6.33 -10.30
C GLN A 22 -20.08 -7.01 -9.01
N ALA A 23 -19.00 -7.79 -9.07
CA ALA A 23 -18.47 -8.52 -7.92
C ALA A 23 -17.62 -7.65 -6.99
N LEU A 24 -16.95 -6.63 -7.50
CA LEU A 24 -15.92 -5.89 -6.75
C LEU A 24 -16.22 -4.39 -6.56
N ASP A 25 -17.01 -3.76 -7.45
CA ASP A 25 -17.29 -2.31 -7.38
C ASP A 25 -18.40 -2.04 -6.36
N ASP A 26 -18.02 -1.64 -5.16
CA ASP A 26 -18.93 -1.22 -4.09
C ASP A 26 -19.06 0.31 -3.96
N GLY A 27 -18.31 1.06 -4.78
CA GLY A 27 -18.29 2.52 -4.79
C GLY A 27 -17.56 3.16 -3.61
N GLU A 28 -17.29 2.40 -2.55
CA GLU A 28 -16.64 2.89 -1.32
C GLU A 28 -15.19 2.40 -1.20
N ARG A 29 -14.98 1.10 -1.28
CA ARG A 29 -13.67 0.44 -1.11
C ARG A 29 -12.99 0.15 -2.44
N CYS A 30 -13.78 -0.14 -3.45
CA CYS A 30 -13.29 -0.48 -4.77
C CYS A 30 -14.13 0.19 -5.86
N THR A 31 -13.47 0.68 -6.90
CA THR A 31 -14.14 1.12 -8.13
C THR A 31 -13.53 0.42 -9.33
N VAL A 32 -14.38 -0.01 -10.24
CA VAL A 32 -13.97 -0.68 -11.48
C VAL A 32 -14.42 0.13 -12.69
N GLN A 33 -13.45 0.61 -13.45
CA GLN A 33 -13.68 1.27 -14.72
C GLN A 33 -13.37 0.32 -15.88
N ILE A 34 -14.22 0.34 -16.92
CA ILE A 34 -14.06 -0.52 -18.09
C ILE A 34 -13.80 0.32 -19.33
N VAL A 35 -12.77 -0.04 -20.08
CA VAL A 35 -12.47 0.51 -21.41
C VAL A 35 -12.16 -0.64 -22.37
N THR A 36 -12.37 -0.41 -23.67
CA THR A 36 -12.19 -1.45 -24.72
C THR A 36 -11.16 -1.06 -25.78
N ASP A 37 -10.35 -0.04 -25.49
CA ASP A 37 -9.38 0.55 -26.42
C ASP A 37 -8.13 0.94 -25.64
N GLY A 38 -6.94 0.60 -26.16
CA GLY A 38 -5.69 0.83 -25.46
C GLY A 38 -5.32 2.30 -25.31
N ARG A 39 -5.64 3.15 -26.29
CA ARG A 39 -5.43 4.61 -26.16
C ARG A 39 -6.31 5.21 -25.08
N LYS A 40 -7.56 4.71 -24.96
CA LYS A 40 -8.45 5.12 -23.87
C LYS A 40 -7.93 4.63 -22.52
N ALA A 41 -7.37 3.42 -22.46
CA ALA A 41 -6.74 2.90 -21.25
C ALA A 41 -5.58 3.80 -20.80
N LEU A 42 -4.69 4.17 -21.72
CA LEU A 42 -3.57 5.05 -21.44
C LEU A 42 -4.04 6.46 -20.98
N ALA A 43 -5.01 7.04 -21.69
CA ALA A 43 -5.57 8.35 -21.35
C ALA A 43 -6.27 8.35 -19.98
N TYR A 44 -7.01 7.30 -19.66
CA TYR A 44 -7.65 7.15 -18.36
C TYR A 44 -6.61 7.02 -17.24
N SER A 45 -5.63 6.14 -17.43
CA SER A 45 -4.58 5.90 -16.44
C SER A 45 -3.74 7.15 -16.16
N ARG A 46 -3.50 7.98 -17.17
CA ARG A 46 -2.82 9.28 -17.00
C ARG A 46 -3.56 10.21 -16.04
N ARG A 47 -4.90 10.19 -16.08
CA ARG A 47 -5.75 11.09 -15.28
C ARG A 47 -6.00 10.56 -13.88
N THR A 48 -6.17 9.26 -13.72
CA THR A 48 -6.66 8.63 -12.48
C THR A 48 -5.61 7.82 -11.74
N ALA A 49 -4.50 7.44 -12.41
CA ALA A 49 -3.46 6.56 -11.87
C ALA A 49 -4.07 5.33 -11.15
N PRO A 50 -4.68 4.37 -11.88
CA PRO A 50 -5.32 3.22 -11.28
C PRO A 50 -4.31 2.40 -10.46
N ASP A 51 -4.83 1.68 -9.46
CA ASP A 51 -4.01 0.81 -8.62
C ASP A 51 -3.76 -0.55 -9.26
N ILE A 52 -4.78 -1.06 -10.00
CA ILE A 52 -4.68 -2.30 -10.77
C ILE A 52 -5.11 -2.02 -12.22
N LEU A 53 -4.35 -2.57 -13.15
CA LEU A 53 -4.67 -2.60 -14.57
C LEU A 53 -4.83 -4.05 -15.03
N VAL A 54 -6.05 -4.43 -15.41
CA VAL A 54 -6.31 -5.66 -16.17
C VAL A 54 -6.28 -5.29 -17.64
N ILE A 55 -5.50 -5.99 -18.46
CA ILE A 55 -5.31 -5.58 -19.85
C ILE A 55 -5.15 -6.74 -20.82
N ASP A 56 -5.95 -6.76 -21.87
CA ASP A 56 -5.76 -7.66 -23.01
C ASP A 56 -4.48 -7.34 -23.78
N ALA A 57 -3.73 -8.36 -24.20
CA ALA A 57 -2.62 -8.16 -25.13
C ALA A 57 -3.06 -7.51 -26.44
N VAL A 58 -4.23 -7.90 -26.95
CA VAL A 58 -4.78 -7.39 -28.21
C VAL A 58 -5.95 -6.45 -27.93
N LEU A 59 -5.72 -5.16 -28.12
CA LEU A 59 -6.74 -4.11 -27.99
C LEU A 59 -6.78 -3.23 -29.24
N PRO A 60 -7.95 -2.66 -29.57
CA PRO A 60 -8.04 -1.61 -30.58
C PRO A 60 -7.22 -0.37 -30.21
N GLY A 61 -6.77 0.35 -31.21
CA GLY A 61 -6.07 1.64 -31.05
C GLY A 61 -4.63 1.54 -30.58
N MET A 62 -4.34 0.75 -29.57
CA MET A 62 -3.00 0.44 -29.05
C MET A 62 -3.06 -0.92 -28.37
N ASP A 63 -2.09 -1.79 -28.64
CA ASP A 63 -2.02 -3.10 -27.99
C ASP A 63 -1.65 -2.97 -26.50
N GLY A 64 -1.93 -4.03 -25.72
CA GLY A 64 -1.76 -3.99 -24.28
C GLY A 64 -0.30 -3.84 -23.85
N LEU A 65 0.64 -4.39 -24.60
CA LEU A 65 2.07 -4.26 -24.30
C LEU A 65 2.54 -2.81 -24.48
N GLY A 66 2.09 -2.17 -25.57
CA GLY A 66 2.35 -0.75 -25.80
C GLY A 66 1.72 0.18 -24.74
N VAL A 67 0.53 -0.18 -24.24
CA VAL A 67 -0.08 0.55 -23.11
C VAL A 67 0.79 0.44 -21.86
N VAL A 68 1.28 -0.76 -21.52
CA VAL A 68 2.16 -0.98 -20.34
C VAL A 68 3.45 -0.20 -20.48
N ASP A 69 4.07 -0.17 -21.67
CA ASP A 69 5.28 0.61 -21.94
C ASP A 69 5.01 2.11 -21.75
N GLY A 70 3.93 2.64 -22.35
CA GLY A 70 3.56 4.05 -22.20
C GLY A 70 3.22 4.45 -20.76
N LEU A 71 2.63 3.54 -19.97
CA LEU A 71 2.39 3.77 -18.55
C LEU A 71 3.70 3.81 -17.76
N ARG A 72 4.66 2.96 -18.07
CA ARG A 72 5.96 2.94 -17.41
C ARG A 72 6.72 4.26 -17.64
N GLU A 73 6.71 4.76 -18.86
CA GLU A 73 7.32 6.06 -19.17
C GLU A 73 6.66 7.23 -18.43
N MET A 74 5.32 7.17 -18.27
CA MET A 74 4.58 8.26 -17.64
C MET A 74 4.58 8.22 -16.12
N LEU A 75 4.45 7.03 -15.52
CA LEU A 75 4.14 6.87 -14.09
C LEU A 75 5.37 6.47 -13.27
N GLY A 76 6.42 5.91 -13.91
CA GLY A 76 7.63 5.45 -13.22
C GLY A 76 7.28 4.51 -12.05
N ASP A 77 7.67 4.91 -10.83
CA ASP A 77 7.43 4.13 -9.61
C ASP A 77 5.95 4.04 -9.20
N ARG A 78 5.06 4.79 -9.86
CA ARG A 78 3.60 4.75 -9.62
C ARG A 78 2.85 3.83 -10.58
N MET A 79 3.57 2.90 -11.21
CA MET A 79 2.94 1.87 -12.06
C MET A 79 1.84 1.12 -11.31
N PRO A 80 0.68 0.88 -11.97
CA PRO A 80 -0.34 -0.01 -11.44
C PRO A 80 0.18 -1.45 -11.32
N ARG A 81 -0.46 -2.25 -10.50
CA ARG A 81 -0.30 -3.71 -10.59
C ARG A 81 -0.96 -4.18 -11.88
N VAL A 82 -0.20 -4.86 -12.73
CA VAL A 82 -0.66 -5.27 -14.06
C VAL A 82 -1.03 -6.74 -14.07
N ILE A 83 -2.25 -7.06 -14.52
CA ILE A 83 -2.72 -8.40 -14.85
C ILE A 83 -2.90 -8.44 -16.37
N GLY A 84 -2.03 -9.16 -17.07
CA GLY A 84 -2.08 -9.32 -18.52
C GLY A 84 -3.04 -10.44 -18.94
N GLY A 85 -3.78 -10.23 -20.02
CA GLY A 85 -4.54 -11.26 -20.72
C GLY A 85 -3.85 -11.69 -22.00
N ALA A 86 -3.41 -12.95 -22.08
CA ALA A 86 -2.67 -13.46 -23.21
C ALA A 86 -3.27 -14.77 -23.77
N MET A 87 -3.39 -14.86 -25.10
CA MET A 87 -3.77 -16.09 -25.79
C MET A 87 -2.53 -16.89 -26.22
N LEU A 88 -1.43 -16.21 -26.47
CA LEU A 88 -0.20 -16.79 -27.02
C LEU A 88 0.95 -16.66 -26.02
N PRO A 89 1.85 -17.67 -25.95
CA PRO A 89 3.01 -17.62 -25.06
C PRO A 89 3.90 -16.38 -25.25
N LEU A 90 4.02 -15.90 -26.50
CA LEU A 90 4.79 -14.68 -26.78
C LEU A 90 4.24 -13.43 -26.10
N ALA A 91 2.89 -13.30 -26.03
CA ALA A 91 2.26 -12.19 -25.35
C ALA A 91 2.38 -12.32 -23.82
N GLU A 92 2.28 -13.54 -23.29
CA GLU A 92 2.53 -13.84 -21.88
C GLU A 92 3.95 -13.43 -21.49
N GLU A 93 4.95 -13.89 -22.22
CA GLU A 93 6.33 -13.50 -21.99
C GLU A 93 6.53 -12.00 -22.13
N GLY A 94 5.86 -11.36 -23.08
CA GLY A 94 5.87 -9.92 -23.28
C GLY A 94 5.39 -9.15 -22.06
N PHE A 95 4.33 -9.60 -21.40
CA PHE A 95 3.85 -9.02 -20.15
C PHE A 95 4.78 -9.27 -18.97
N LEU A 96 5.28 -10.50 -18.81
CA LEU A 96 6.19 -10.85 -17.72
C LEU A 96 7.50 -10.06 -17.80
N ARG A 97 8.08 -9.90 -18.98
CA ARG A 97 9.28 -9.05 -19.18
C ARG A 97 9.03 -7.59 -18.82
N ARG A 98 7.80 -7.12 -18.91
CA ARG A 98 7.35 -5.77 -18.51
C ARG A 98 6.93 -5.69 -17.04
N GLY A 99 7.19 -6.73 -16.26
CA GLY A 99 6.90 -6.76 -14.84
C GLY A 99 5.42 -6.84 -14.52
N ALA A 100 4.61 -7.49 -15.37
CA ALA A 100 3.24 -7.83 -15.01
C ALA A 100 3.24 -8.72 -13.76
N HIS A 101 2.29 -8.49 -12.87
CA HIS A 101 2.18 -9.19 -11.59
C HIS A 101 1.51 -10.55 -11.75
N ALA A 102 0.66 -10.69 -12.77
CA ALA A 102 0.07 -11.94 -13.20
C ALA A 102 -0.23 -11.89 -14.71
N VAL A 103 -0.31 -13.05 -15.34
CA VAL A 103 -0.82 -13.21 -16.71
C VAL A 103 -1.81 -14.35 -16.72
N LEU A 104 -3.01 -14.09 -17.22
CA LEU A 104 -4.09 -15.07 -17.34
C LEU A 104 -4.37 -15.38 -18.83
N SER A 105 -4.84 -16.59 -19.08
CA SER A 105 -5.23 -17.02 -20.43
C SER A 105 -6.49 -16.32 -20.90
N VAL A 106 -6.54 -15.98 -22.18
CA VAL A 106 -7.74 -15.49 -22.88
C VAL A 106 -8.28 -16.59 -23.76
N PRO A 107 -9.60 -16.87 -23.80
CA PRO A 107 -10.69 -16.09 -23.22
C PRO A 107 -10.68 -16.05 -21.70
N TRP A 108 -11.08 -14.91 -21.15
CA TRP A 108 -11.07 -14.69 -19.71
C TRP A 108 -12.03 -15.65 -18.98
N ASP A 109 -11.55 -16.19 -17.87
CA ASP A 109 -12.36 -16.86 -16.87
C ASP A 109 -12.67 -15.86 -15.76
N GLY A 110 -13.93 -15.49 -15.60
CA GLY A 110 -14.36 -14.45 -14.65
C GLY A 110 -14.02 -14.78 -13.21
N GLU A 111 -14.16 -16.05 -12.81
CA GLU A 111 -13.86 -16.48 -11.43
C GLU A 111 -12.36 -16.41 -11.16
N LYS A 112 -11.53 -16.87 -12.11
CA LYS A 112 -10.07 -16.77 -11.97
C LYS A 112 -9.58 -15.33 -11.95
N LEU A 113 -10.17 -14.47 -12.78
CA LEU A 113 -9.83 -13.06 -12.82
C LEU A 113 -10.22 -12.37 -11.50
N GLU A 114 -11.40 -12.66 -10.96
CA GLU A 114 -11.85 -12.14 -9.68
C GLU A 114 -10.93 -12.60 -8.54
N ALA A 115 -10.58 -13.89 -8.49
CA ALA A 115 -9.67 -14.43 -7.49
C ALA A 115 -8.30 -13.75 -7.55
N GLU A 116 -7.74 -13.58 -8.76
CA GLU A 116 -6.47 -12.89 -8.96
C GLU A 116 -6.55 -11.40 -8.54
N LEU A 117 -7.65 -10.73 -8.88
CA LEU A 117 -7.86 -9.34 -8.46
C LEU A 117 -7.88 -9.20 -6.94
N ARG A 118 -8.53 -10.12 -6.22
CA ARG A 118 -8.52 -10.13 -4.75
C ARG A 118 -7.10 -10.29 -4.20
N VAL A 119 -6.31 -11.22 -4.76
CA VAL A 119 -4.89 -11.39 -4.40
C VAL A 119 -4.10 -10.10 -4.65
N GLN A 120 -4.31 -9.45 -5.80
CA GLN A 120 -3.61 -8.21 -6.11
C GLN A 120 -4.08 -7.04 -5.23
N MET A 121 -5.35 -6.99 -4.85
CA MET A 121 -5.89 -5.99 -3.92
C MET A 121 -5.26 -6.12 -2.52
N GLU A 122 -5.10 -7.34 -2.01
CA GLU A 122 -4.41 -7.60 -0.73
C GLU A 122 -2.96 -7.10 -0.73
N GLN A 123 -2.32 -7.08 -1.90
CA GLN A 123 -0.97 -6.56 -2.07
C GLN A 123 -0.91 -5.02 -2.20
N ILE A 124 -2.07 -4.36 -2.30
CA ILE A 124 -2.13 -2.90 -2.36
C ILE A 124 -2.15 -2.38 -0.94
N ASP A 125 -1.09 -1.68 -0.57
CA ASP A 125 -0.88 -1.13 0.77
C ASP A 125 -1.97 -0.15 1.27
N ARG A 126 -2.94 0.18 0.41
CA ARG A 126 -4.06 1.06 0.76
C ARG A 126 -5.21 0.32 1.44
N PHE A 127 -5.26 -1.01 1.29
CA PHE A 127 -6.28 -1.80 1.96
C PHE A 127 -5.85 -2.02 3.41
N VAL A 128 -6.25 -1.09 4.25
CA VAL A 128 -6.00 -1.16 5.68
C VAL A 128 -7.30 -1.54 6.37
N ASP A 129 -7.31 -2.70 6.99
CA ASP A 129 -8.36 -3.06 7.92
C ASP A 129 -8.14 -2.33 9.25
N TRP A 130 -8.81 -1.17 9.37
CA TRP A 130 -8.68 -0.34 10.56
C TRP A 130 -9.38 -0.94 11.78
N GLU A 131 -10.38 -1.81 11.58
CA GLU A 131 -11.04 -2.51 12.66
C GLU A 131 -10.14 -3.60 13.24
N ALA A 132 -9.48 -4.38 12.39
CA ALA A 132 -8.45 -5.33 12.83
C ALA A 132 -7.28 -4.64 13.52
N ALA A 133 -6.86 -3.47 13.02
CA ALA A 133 -5.75 -2.72 13.59
C ALA A 133 -6.08 -1.98 14.92
N ASP A 134 -7.36 -1.94 15.36
CA ASP A 134 -7.75 -1.18 16.55
C ASP A 134 -7.19 -1.78 17.87
N ALA A 135 -7.19 -3.10 18.03
CA ALA A 135 -6.60 -3.76 19.18
C ALA A 135 -5.06 -3.59 19.24
N PRO A 136 -4.30 -3.85 18.15
CA PRO A 136 -2.88 -3.50 18.07
C PRO A 136 -2.60 -2.02 18.30
N TYR A 137 -3.46 -1.11 17.83
CA TYR A 137 -3.30 0.32 18.08
C TYR A 137 -3.35 0.65 19.58
N ARG A 138 -4.34 0.11 20.31
CA ARG A 138 -4.45 0.31 21.77
C ARG A 138 -3.20 -0.22 22.49
N GLN A 139 -2.71 -1.39 22.10
CA GLN A 139 -1.49 -1.97 22.66
C GLN A 139 -0.27 -1.08 22.37
N ALA A 140 -0.14 -0.55 21.14
CA ALA A 140 0.91 0.39 20.80
C ALA A 140 0.84 1.67 21.64
N CYS A 141 -0.36 2.20 21.90
CA CYS A 141 -0.54 3.39 22.76
C CYS A 141 -0.02 3.14 24.18
N VAL A 142 -0.33 1.97 24.78
CA VAL A 142 0.18 1.61 26.11
C VAL A 142 1.71 1.59 26.13
N LEU A 143 2.32 0.90 25.18
CA LEU A 143 3.79 0.81 25.10
C LEU A 143 4.45 2.17 24.88
N LEU A 144 3.89 3.03 24.05
CA LEU A 144 4.41 4.37 23.81
C LEU A 144 4.30 5.26 25.07
N ALA A 145 3.20 5.14 25.81
CA ALA A 145 3.03 5.84 27.09
C ALA A 145 4.04 5.35 28.14
N GLU A 146 4.27 4.04 28.24
CA GLU A 146 5.31 3.44 29.11
C GLU A 146 6.72 3.92 28.75
N MET A 147 6.99 4.15 27.45
CA MET A 147 8.23 4.75 26.98
C MET A 147 8.35 6.24 27.30
N GLY A 148 7.30 6.84 27.87
CA GLY A 148 7.25 8.26 28.24
C GLY A 148 6.94 9.20 27.09
N MET A 149 6.44 8.69 25.95
CA MET A 149 5.98 9.53 24.86
C MET A 149 4.69 10.26 25.24
N GLN A 150 4.63 11.56 24.96
CA GLN A 150 3.50 12.38 25.34
C GLN A 150 2.31 12.13 24.40
N GLU A 151 1.19 11.65 24.93
CA GLU A 151 -0.04 11.32 24.16
C GLU A 151 -0.64 12.52 23.41
N ARG A 152 -0.43 13.75 23.91
CA ARG A 152 -0.89 14.99 23.26
C ARG A 152 -0.20 15.29 21.91
N LEU A 153 0.91 14.64 21.61
CA LEU A 153 1.63 14.84 20.35
C LEU A 153 0.92 14.09 19.22
N LYS A 154 0.64 14.76 18.11
CA LYS A 154 0.08 14.10 16.91
C LYS A 154 0.98 12.94 16.43
N GLY A 155 2.28 13.06 16.61
CA GLY A 155 3.25 12.01 16.29
C GLY A 155 3.05 10.73 17.12
N PHE A 156 2.54 10.82 18.35
CA PHE A 156 2.15 9.66 19.16
C PHE A 156 1.06 8.84 18.46
N THR A 157 -0.05 9.48 18.11
CA THR A 157 -1.18 8.84 17.42
C THR A 157 -0.75 8.25 16.08
N TYR A 158 0.04 8.96 15.31
CA TYR A 158 0.52 8.50 14.01
C TYR A 158 1.46 7.31 14.13
N LEU A 159 2.37 7.32 15.12
CA LEU A 159 3.28 6.22 15.37
C LEU A 159 2.54 4.98 15.88
N ALA A 160 1.55 5.14 16.75
CA ALA A 160 0.73 4.05 17.25
C ALA A 160 -0.03 3.35 16.11
N TRP A 161 -0.65 4.11 15.21
CA TRP A 161 -1.33 3.55 14.02
C TRP A 161 -0.34 2.90 13.04
N ALA A 162 0.81 3.52 12.79
CA ALA A 162 1.83 2.94 11.94
C ALA A 162 2.35 1.60 12.51
N ALA A 163 2.56 1.53 13.82
CA ALA A 163 2.96 0.29 14.50
C ALA A 163 1.87 -0.78 14.45
N ALA A 164 0.60 -0.41 14.63
CA ALA A 164 -0.53 -1.34 14.51
C ALA A 164 -0.62 -1.95 13.10
N LEU A 165 -0.47 -1.12 12.06
CA LEU A 165 -0.45 -1.59 10.68
C LEU A 165 0.74 -2.50 10.37
N ALA A 166 1.88 -2.22 10.96
CA ALA A 166 3.07 -3.06 10.83
C ALA A 166 2.95 -4.36 11.63
N TYR A 167 2.22 -4.37 12.76
CA TYR A 167 1.91 -5.57 13.52
C TYR A 167 1.07 -6.55 12.70
N GLU A 168 0.03 -6.05 12.02
CA GLU A 168 -0.80 -6.85 11.11
C GLU A 168 -0.02 -7.41 9.90
N ASN A 169 0.90 -6.62 9.37
CA ASN A 169 1.73 -7.03 8.25
C ASN A 169 3.13 -6.41 8.35
N GLU A 170 4.09 -7.21 8.85
CA GLU A 170 5.47 -6.79 9.09
C GLU A 170 6.22 -6.37 7.80
N ALA A 171 5.80 -6.91 6.63
CA ALA A 171 6.38 -6.52 5.36
C ALA A 171 6.23 -5.01 5.06
N ARG A 172 5.31 -4.32 5.73
CA ARG A 172 5.14 -2.86 5.63
C ARG A 172 6.35 -2.08 6.17
N LEU A 173 7.13 -2.67 7.06
CA LEU A 173 8.36 -2.04 7.58
C LEU A 173 9.46 -1.87 6.51
N PHE A 174 9.43 -2.64 5.43
CA PHE A 174 10.40 -2.52 4.33
C PHE A 174 10.15 -1.29 3.42
N ALA A 175 8.98 -0.64 3.53
CA ALA A 175 8.64 0.54 2.74
C ALA A 175 7.80 1.54 3.55
N VAL A 176 8.33 1.97 4.70
CA VAL A 176 7.63 2.77 5.73
C VAL A 176 6.91 4.00 5.15
N GLY A 177 7.53 4.74 4.25
CA GLY A 177 6.95 5.94 3.65
C GLY A 177 5.64 5.65 2.92
N ARG A 178 5.65 4.63 2.05
CA ARG A 178 4.50 4.25 1.23
C ARG A 178 3.50 3.38 2.00
N ARG A 179 4.01 2.43 2.80
CA ARG A 179 3.19 1.38 3.41
C ARG A 179 2.64 1.71 4.79
N LEU A 180 3.20 2.70 5.45
CA LEU A 180 2.78 3.14 6.79
C LEU A 180 2.40 4.62 6.81
N TYR A 181 3.26 5.52 6.33
CA TYR A 181 2.94 6.95 6.39
C TYR A 181 1.79 7.35 5.47
N GLN A 182 1.68 6.74 4.29
CA GLN A 182 0.62 7.08 3.36
C GLN A 182 -0.77 6.68 3.89
N PRO A 183 -1.05 5.45 4.36
CA PRO A 183 -2.34 5.10 4.96
C PRO A 183 -2.68 5.98 6.17
N VAL A 184 -1.72 6.21 7.06
CA VAL A 184 -1.92 7.09 8.23
C VAL A 184 -2.25 8.52 7.78
N ALA A 185 -1.54 9.05 6.78
CA ALA A 185 -1.81 10.38 6.23
C ALA A 185 -3.22 10.49 5.66
N GLN A 186 -3.68 9.49 4.92
CA GLN A 186 -5.03 9.42 4.38
C GLN A 186 -6.08 9.40 5.49
N ARG A 187 -5.91 8.56 6.52
CA ARG A 187 -6.83 8.49 7.67
C ARG A 187 -7.01 9.83 8.37
N PHE A 188 -5.93 10.60 8.49
CA PHE A 188 -5.93 11.86 9.24
C PHE A 188 -5.99 13.13 8.36
N GLY A 189 -6.23 13.00 7.05
CA GLY A 189 -6.37 14.14 6.13
C GLY A 189 -5.10 14.99 6.04
N THR A 190 -3.92 14.36 6.05
CA THR A 190 -2.60 15.03 6.01
C THR A 190 -1.70 14.44 4.93
N THR A 191 -0.42 14.82 4.90
CA THR A 191 0.56 14.30 3.95
C THR A 191 1.51 13.29 4.59
N PRO A 192 2.05 12.30 3.84
CA PRO A 192 3.04 11.35 4.35
C PRO A 192 4.29 12.03 4.94
N GLN A 193 4.73 13.14 4.37
CA GLN A 193 5.84 13.95 4.86
C GLN A 193 5.53 14.58 6.22
N SER A 194 4.26 15.03 6.40
CA SER A 194 3.81 15.57 7.68
C SER A 194 3.75 14.47 8.74
N VAL A 195 3.28 13.27 8.39
CA VAL A 195 3.28 12.10 9.29
C VAL A 195 4.69 11.76 9.71
N GLU A 196 5.63 11.61 8.77
CA GLU A 196 7.03 11.32 9.05
C GLU A 196 7.65 12.34 10.00
N ARG A 197 7.49 13.63 9.68
CA ARG A 197 8.05 14.74 10.47
C ARG A 197 7.49 14.77 11.89
N LEU A 198 6.19 14.56 12.05
CA LEU A 198 5.54 14.59 13.37
C LEU A 198 5.89 13.37 14.22
N ILE A 199 6.03 12.18 13.62
CA ILE A 199 6.55 11.00 14.30
C ILE A 199 7.99 11.25 14.74
N ARG A 200 8.85 11.76 13.87
CA ARG A 200 10.24 12.09 14.19
C ARG A 200 10.32 13.05 15.37
N HIS A 201 9.56 14.12 15.35
CA HIS A 201 9.51 15.08 16.44
C HIS A 201 9.08 14.43 17.77
N ALA A 202 8.06 13.56 17.75
CA ALA A 202 7.61 12.86 18.95
C ALA A 202 8.70 11.91 19.49
N VAL A 203 9.38 11.16 18.62
CA VAL A 203 10.49 10.28 18.97
C VAL A 203 11.64 11.09 19.59
N GLU A 204 12.09 12.16 18.93
CA GLU A 204 13.18 13.00 19.40
C GLU A 204 12.87 13.64 20.75
N SER A 205 11.67 14.20 20.92
CA SER A 205 11.21 14.79 22.17
C SER A 205 11.18 13.78 23.32
N THR A 206 10.78 12.53 23.02
CA THR A 206 10.76 11.44 24.01
C THR A 206 12.18 11.03 24.42
N MET A 207 13.10 10.95 23.46
CA MET A 207 14.49 10.59 23.70
C MET A 207 15.20 11.65 24.52
N ASP A 208 15.00 12.93 24.21
CA ASP A 208 15.60 14.03 24.97
C ASP A 208 15.11 14.02 26.43
N ALA A 209 13.80 13.75 26.66
CA ALA A 209 13.24 13.60 27.99
C ALA A 209 13.76 12.34 28.72
N ALA A 210 13.95 11.22 28.01
CA ALA A 210 14.47 9.97 28.54
C ALA A 210 15.98 10.12 28.95
N GLN A 211 16.75 10.85 28.15
CA GLN A 211 18.15 11.14 28.46
C GLN A 211 18.28 11.93 29.77
N VAL A 212 17.42 12.93 29.97
CA VAL A 212 17.36 13.71 31.20
C VAL A 212 16.95 12.86 32.42
N ARG A 213 16.11 11.84 32.20
CA ARG A 213 15.60 10.95 33.27
C ARG A 213 16.43 9.69 33.51
N GLY A 214 17.51 9.47 32.77
CA GLY A 214 18.34 8.25 32.89
C GLY A 214 17.66 6.96 32.38
N VAL A 215 16.58 7.03 31.63
CA VAL A 215 15.73 5.90 31.16
C VAL A 215 16.19 5.37 29.81
N TYR A 216 17.37 5.68 29.35
CA TYR A 216 17.92 5.33 28.05
C TYR A 216 17.92 3.80 27.76
N GLY A 217 18.02 2.99 28.82
CA GLY A 217 18.01 1.52 28.69
C GLY A 217 16.71 0.89 28.19
N GLN A 218 15.59 1.63 28.19
CA GLN A 218 14.32 1.13 27.70
C GLN A 218 14.26 1.04 26.17
N PHE A 219 15.14 1.75 25.46
CA PHE A 219 15.21 1.75 24.00
C PHE A 219 16.11 0.63 23.43
N GLY A 220 16.74 -0.17 24.30
CA GLY A 220 17.55 -1.33 23.92
C GLY A 220 18.71 -1.00 22.98
N ASN A 221 19.24 -2.03 22.29
CA ASN A 221 20.34 -1.91 21.33
C ASN A 221 19.91 -1.29 19.96
N THR A 222 18.77 -0.63 19.88
CA THR A 222 18.24 -0.05 18.63
C THR A 222 18.83 1.32 18.30
N ILE A 223 19.65 1.88 19.16
CA ILE A 223 20.30 3.18 18.96
C ILE A 223 21.61 2.95 18.23
N ASP A 224 21.73 3.45 17.01
CA ASP A 224 23.02 3.55 16.32
C ASP A 224 23.94 4.48 17.14
N PRO A 225 25.07 3.97 17.68
CA PRO A 225 25.97 4.77 18.49
C PRO A 225 26.52 6.01 17.76
N ALA A 226 26.59 5.97 16.43
CA ALA A 226 27.06 7.06 15.59
C ALA A 226 26.03 8.17 15.38
N ARG A 227 24.73 7.85 15.49
CA ARG A 227 23.61 8.79 15.29
C ARG A 227 22.96 9.30 16.56
N GLY A 228 23.15 8.62 17.67
CA GLY A 228 22.64 9.02 19.00
C GLY A 228 21.12 8.96 19.19
N LYS A 229 20.32 8.82 18.10
CA LYS A 229 18.85 8.74 18.13
C LYS A 229 18.36 7.70 17.13
N PRO A 230 17.32 6.88 17.47
CA PRO A 230 16.78 5.90 16.55
C PRO A 230 16.00 6.56 15.41
N THR A 231 15.98 5.90 14.26
CA THR A 231 15.09 6.28 13.16
C THR A 231 13.64 5.90 13.48
N ASN A 232 12.68 6.52 12.81
CA ASN A 232 11.26 6.17 12.94
C ASN A 232 11.02 4.68 12.65
N ALA A 233 11.69 4.11 11.64
CA ALA A 233 11.56 2.70 11.27
C ALA A 233 12.08 1.76 12.37
N GLN A 234 13.20 2.12 13.03
CA GLN A 234 13.74 1.35 14.15
C GLN A 234 12.80 1.37 15.36
N VAL A 235 12.20 2.53 15.67
CA VAL A 235 11.20 2.63 16.75
C VAL A 235 9.95 1.80 16.42
N MET A 236 9.45 1.83 15.19
CA MET A 236 8.32 1.01 14.77
C MET A 236 8.62 -0.48 14.87
N GLY A 237 9.78 -0.92 14.37
CA GLY A 237 10.19 -2.33 14.47
C GLY A 237 10.29 -2.81 15.91
N MET A 238 10.86 -1.99 16.80
CA MET A 238 10.94 -2.29 18.24
C MET A 238 9.53 -2.38 18.86
N LEU A 239 8.63 -1.46 18.53
CA LEU A 239 7.25 -1.50 19.03
C LEU A 239 6.54 -2.79 18.59
N VAL A 240 6.62 -3.14 17.30
CA VAL A 240 6.02 -4.37 16.77
C VAL A 240 6.55 -5.61 17.49
N GLN A 241 7.86 -5.70 17.73
CA GLN A 241 8.44 -6.79 18.48
C GLN A 241 7.90 -6.86 19.92
N ARG A 242 7.83 -5.73 20.64
CA ARG A 242 7.28 -5.68 21.99
C ARG A 242 5.79 -6.05 22.03
N MET A 243 5.02 -5.60 21.05
CA MET A 243 3.60 -5.96 20.94
C MET A 243 3.42 -7.47 20.80
N ARG A 244 4.28 -8.15 20.04
CA ARG A 244 4.24 -9.60 19.85
C ARG A 244 4.66 -10.42 21.08
N VAL A 245 5.54 -9.87 21.88
CA VAL A 245 6.00 -10.54 23.13
C VAL A 245 4.95 -10.39 24.24
N ALA A 246 4.16 -9.32 24.21
CA ALA A 246 3.11 -9.04 25.19
C ALA A 246 1.75 -9.68 24.85
N SER A 247 1.62 -10.32 23.68
CA SER A 247 0.44 -11.05 23.21
C SER A 247 0.56 -12.52 23.55
#